data_b3645a90c52f87cadc8bfc16721fc349
#
_entry.id   b3645a90c52f87cadc8bfc16721fc349
#
_cell.length_a   1.000
_cell.length_b   1.000
_cell.length_c   1.000
_cell.angle_alpha   90.00
_cell.angle_beta   90.00
_cell.angle_gamma   90.00
#
_symmetry.space_group_name_H-M   'P 1'
#
loop_
_entity.id
_entity.type
_entity.pdbx_description
1 polymer ?
#
loop_
_entity_poly.entity_id
_entity_poly.type
_entity_poly.pdbx_seq_one_letter_code
_entity_poly.pdbx_strand_id
1 'polypeptide(L)'
;INKIEQNKKNKLLLNTKISSITSKRKKIKIEYDHSYETFDKIIMATHPDQTLRLIKDLDKKNTEILSKFRYQKNTVFLHSDPSMMPRNRKTWSSWNYLSNKNEESSTTYWMNQLQDLNTSLNVFVSLNPFKMPNKSLIHKKIVYEHPIFNNSTNEAQKLISKIQGKDNIYYAGAWLGYGFHEDGI
;
A
#
# COMPACT_ATOMS: atom_id res chain seq x y z
N ILE A 1 -9.88 -8.59 10.79
CA ILE A 1 -10.43 -9.68 9.96
C ILE A 1 -11.48 -10.42 10.76
N ASN A 2 -11.19 -11.00 11.94
CA ASN A 2 -12.12 -11.80 12.72
C ASN A 2 -13.49 -11.12 13.02
N LYS A 3 -13.52 -9.78 13.23
CA LYS A 3 -14.79 -9.06 13.43
C LYS A 3 -15.63 -8.94 12.15
N ILE A 4 -15.00 -8.93 10.98
CA ILE A 4 -15.69 -8.89 9.68
C ILE A 4 -16.28 -10.26 9.37
N GLU A 5 -15.53 -11.34 9.64
CA GLU A 5 -15.96 -12.72 9.43
C GLU A 5 -17.10 -13.15 10.38
N GLN A 6 -17.13 -12.62 11.61
CA GLN A 6 -18.19 -12.90 12.59
C GLN A 6 -19.56 -12.33 12.20
N ASN A 7 -19.59 -11.35 11.29
CA ASN A 7 -20.86 -10.83 10.79
C ASN A 7 -21.38 -11.72 9.65
N LYS A 8 -22.31 -12.61 9.93
CA LYS A 8 -22.92 -13.56 8.98
C LYS A 8 -23.51 -12.91 7.71
N LYS A 9 -23.67 -11.59 7.67
CA LYS A 9 -24.13 -10.83 6.49
C LYS A 9 -23.01 -10.48 5.53
N ASN A 10 -21.74 -10.61 5.95
CA ASN A 10 -20.59 -10.30 5.12
C ASN A 10 -20.06 -11.57 4.44
N LYS A 11 -19.76 -11.48 3.15
CA LYS A 11 -19.08 -12.52 2.39
C LYS A 11 -17.64 -12.09 2.14
N LEU A 12 -16.68 -12.85 2.65
CA LEU A 12 -15.25 -12.63 2.41
C LEU A 12 -14.76 -13.68 1.40
N LEU A 13 -14.23 -13.22 0.28
CA LEU A 13 -13.63 -14.06 -0.75
C LEU A 13 -12.10 -13.86 -0.70
N LEU A 14 -11.38 -14.85 -0.21
CA LEU A 14 -9.91 -14.87 -0.18
C LEU A 14 -9.37 -15.54 -1.44
N ASN A 15 -8.12 -15.19 -1.82
CA ASN A 15 -7.43 -15.75 -2.97
C ASN A 15 -8.20 -15.59 -4.30
N THR A 16 -9.08 -14.60 -4.38
CA THR A 16 -9.92 -14.32 -5.53
C THR A 16 -9.28 -13.25 -6.41
N LYS A 17 -8.97 -13.58 -7.65
CA LYS A 17 -8.36 -12.65 -8.60
C LYS A 17 -9.44 -11.97 -9.42
N ILE A 18 -9.67 -10.68 -9.15
CA ILE A 18 -10.54 -9.84 -9.97
C ILE A 18 -9.85 -9.58 -11.32
N SER A 19 -10.55 -9.86 -12.41
CA SER A 19 -10.07 -9.67 -13.78
C SER A 19 -10.58 -8.38 -14.41
N SER A 20 -11.83 -8.01 -14.16
CA SER A 20 -12.41 -6.77 -14.66
C SER A 20 -13.57 -6.26 -13.80
N ILE A 21 -13.81 -4.96 -13.90
CA ILE A 21 -14.95 -4.27 -13.29
C ILE A 21 -15.57 -3.37 -14.36
N THR A 22 -16.89 -3.41 -14.50
CA THR A 22 -17.65 -2.52 -15.40
C THR A 22 -18.85 -1.93 -14.66
N SER A 23 -19.14 -0.65 -14.95
CA SER A 23 -20.31 0.05 -14.40
C SER A 23 -21.32 0.33 -15.52
N LYS A 24 -22.41 -0.41 -15.56
CA LYS A 24 -23.47 -0.22 -16.58
C LYS A 24 -24.84 -0.16 -15.93
N ARG A 25 -25.70 0.79 -16.37
CA ARG A 25 -27.08 0.93 -15.93
C ARG A 25 -27.23 0.95 -14.39
N LYS A 26 -26.32 1.69 -13.71
CA LYS A 26 -26.27 1.82 -12.23
C LYS A 26 -26.00 0.51 -11.49
N LYS A 27 -25.44 -0.50 -12.14
CA LYS A 27 -24.97 -1.75 -11.55
C LYS A 27 -23.49 -1.94 -11.84
N ILE A 28 -22.78 -2.49 -10.86
CA ILE A 28 -21.38 -2.84 -10.99
C ILE A 28 -21.28 -4.34 -11.24
N LYS A 29 -20.66 -4.73 -12.35
CA LYS A 29 -20.31 -6.12 -12.63
C LYS A 29 -18.83 -6.33 -12.29
N ILE A 30 -18.53 -7.29 -11.43
CA ILE A 30 -17.17 -7.71 -11.06
C ILE A 30 -16.95 -9.11 -11.64
N GLU A 31 -15.91 -9.28 -12.44
CA GLU A 31 -15.50 -10.56 -13.01
C GLU A 31 -14.27 -11.09 -12.27
N TYR A 32 -14.33 -12.36 -11.85
CA TYR A 32 -13.25 -13.05 -11.14
C TYR A 32 -13.37 -14.57 -11.36
N ASP A 33 -12.24 -15.25 -11.44
CA ASP A 33 -12.14 -16.72 -11.48
C ASP A 33 -13.16 -17.40 -12.40
N HIS A 34 -13.30 -16.87 -13.65
CA HIS A 34 -14.26 -17.35 -14.68
C HIS A 34 -15.75 -17.19 -14.31
N SER A 35 -16.05 -16.39 -13.26
CA SER A 35 -17.38 -16.08 -12.78
C SER A 35 -17.63 -14.56 -12.73
N TYR A 36 -18.83 -14.14 -12.40
CA TYR A 36 -19.14 -12.75 -12.12
C TYR A 36 -20.23 -12.58 -11.08
N GLU A 37 -20.20 -11.47 -10.38
CA GLU A 37 -21.28 -11.00 -9.52
C GLU A 37 -21.63 -9.54 -9.85
N THR A 38 -22.87 -9.15 -9.52
CA THR A 38 -23.36 -7.78 -9.73
C THR A 38 -23.73 -7.12 -8.40
N PHE A 39 -23.34 -5.84 -8.26
CA PHE A 39 -23.51 -5.06 -7.05
C PHE A 39 -24.13 -3.70 -7.38
N ASP A 40 -24.72 -3.05 -6.37
CA ASP A 40 -25.25 -1.70 -6.48
C ASP A 40 -24.12 -0.64 -6.44
N LYS A 41 -23.12 -0.88 -5.62
CA LYS A 41 -22.00 0.04 -5.38
C LYS A 41 -20.71 -0.75 -5.20
N ILE A 42 -19.57 -0.10 -5.47
CA ILE A 42 -18.24 -0.63 -5.17
C ILE A 42 -17.41 0.41 -4.43
N ILE A 43 -16.60 -0.05 -3.49
CA ILE A 43 -15.51 0.71 -2.89
C ILE A 43 -14.20 0.13 -3.40
N MET A 44 -13.45 0.90 -4.17
CA MET A 44 -12.12 0.56 -4.64
C MET A 44 -11.11 0.92 -3.54
N ALA A 45 -10.70 -0.08 -2.77
CA ALA A 45 -9.66 0.06 -1.74
C ALA A 45 -8.28 -0.41 -2.24
N THR A 46 -8.09 -0.40 -3.57
CA THR A 46 -6.85 -0.71 -4.26
C THR A 46 -6.03 0.55 -4.53
N HIS A 47 -4.77 0.39 -4.95
CA HIS A 47 -4.02 1.53 -5.49
C HIS A 47 -4.71 2.11 -6.74
N PRO A 48 -4.64 3.44 -6.98
CA PRO A 48 -5.22 4.06 -8.17
C PRO A 48 -4.79 3.45 -9.51
N ASP A 49 -3.52 3.07 -9.65
CA ASP A 49 -3.01 2.40 -10.85
C ASP A 49 -3.63 0.99 -11.05
N GLN A 50 -3.89 0.28 -9.96
CA GLN A 50 -4.62 -1.00 -9.98
C GLN A 50 -6.09 -0.78 -10.34
N THR A 51 -6.72 0.24 -9.77
CA THR A 51 -8.09 0.66 -10.10
C THR A 51 -8.23 0.94 -11.60
N LEU A 52 -7.29 1.71 -12.19
CA LEU A 52 -7.25 2.01 -13.62
C LEU A 52 -7.12 0.76 -14.51
N ARG A 53 -6.43 -0.28 -14.04
CA ARG A 53 -6.35 -1.56 -14.76
C ARG A 53 -7.61 -2.39 -14.66
N LEU A 54 -8.31 -2.32 -13.53
CA LEU A 54 -9.48 -3.16 -13.25
C LEU A 54 -10.76 -2.60 -13.89
N ILE A 55 -11.01 -1.28 -13.76
CA ILE A 55 -12.24 -0.67 -14.29
C ILE A 55 -12.07 -0.37 -15.78
N LYS A 56 -12.91 -0.96 -16.61
CA LYS A 56 -12.76 -0.90 -18.07
C LYS A 56 -13.50 0.26 -18.75
N ASP A 57 -14.49 0.80 -18.10
CA ASP A 57 -15.38 1.86 -18.63
C ASP A 57 -15.29 3.17 -17.80
N LEU A 58 -14.14 3.41 -17.18
CA LEU A 58 -13.89 4.62 -16.43
C LEU A 58 -13.86 5.84 -17.37
N ASP A 59 -14.57 6.90 -17.01
CA ASP A 59 -14.58 8.10 -17.84
C ASP A 59 -13.21 8.84 -17.84
N LYS A 60 -13.05 9.73 -18.81
CA LYS A 60 -11.82 10.47 -19.02
C LYS A 60 -11.40 11.29 -17.79
N LYS A 61 -12.35 11.95 -17.13
CA LYS A 61 -12.05 12.79 -15.96
C LYS A 61 -11.57 11.94 -14.76
N ASN A 62 -12.22 10.83 -14.48
CA ASN A 62 -11.81 9.90 -13.44
C ASN A 62 -10.43 9.32 -13.74
N THR A 63 -10.20 8.92 -14.99
CA THR A 63 -8.90 8.43 -15.47
C THR A 63 -7.79 9.47 -15.29
N GLU A 64 -8.03 10.73 -15.68
CA GLU A 64 -7.06 11.82 -15.52
C GLU A 64 -6.69 12.08 -14.05
N ILE A 65 -7.67 12.06 -13.14
CA ILE A 65 -7.44 12.27 -11.71
C ILE A 65 -6.65 11.10 -11.13
N LEU A 66 -7.08 9.87 -11.37
CA LEU A 66 -6.43 8.68 -10.80
C LEU A 66 -5.03 8.44 -11.36
N SER A 67 -4.76 8.81 -12.60
CA SER A 67 -3.43 8.67 -13.24
C SER A 67 -2.35 9.57 -12.64
N LYS A 68 -2.74 10.61 -11.88
CA LYS A 68 -1.79 11.48 -11.16
C LYS A 68 -1.14 10.80 -9.95
N PHE A 69 -1.74 9.74 -9.43
CA PHE A 69 -1.19 8.95 -8.34
C PHE A 69 -0.20 7.92 -8.89
N ARG A 70 1.08 8.21 -8.69
CA ARG A 70 2.17 7.33 -9.12
C ARG A 70 2.71 6.54 -7.95
N TYR A 71 3.25 5.37 -8.26
CA TYR A 71 3.88 4.48 -7.29
C TYR A 71 5.34 4.22 -7.67
N GLN A 72 6.19 4.15 -6.65
CA GLN A 72 7.58 3.74 -6.81
C GLN A 72 7.81 2.39 -6.14
N LYS A 73 8.64 1.58 -6.76
CA LYS A 73 9.09 0.31 -6.19
C LYS A 73 10.18 0.56 -5.17
N ASN A 74 10.02 -0.02 -3.99
CA ASN A 74 10.99 0.04 -2.92
C ASN A 74 11.41 -1.39 -2.56
N THR A 75 12.72 -1.62 -2.52
CA THR A 75 13.26 -2.89 -2.06
C THR A 75 13.34 -2.89 -0.56
N VAL A 76 12.77 -3.93 0.05
CA VAL A 76 12.70 -4.11 1.49
C VAL A 76 13.35 -5.42 1.87
N PHE A 77 14.17 -5.39 2.92
CA PHE A 77 14.80 -6.57 3.50
C PHE A 77 14.32 -6.77 4.92
N LEU A 78 13.77 -7.94 5.20
CA LEU A 78 13.60 -8.46 6.55
C LEU A 78 14.89 -9.19 6.90
N HIS A 79 15.58 -8.76 7.97
CA HIS A 79 16.90 -9.28 8.32
C HIS A 79 17.19 -9.15 9.81
N SER A 80 18.32 -9.74 10.24
CA SER A 80 18.83 -9.66 11.62
C SER A 80 20.25 -9.05 11.68
N ASP A 81 20.66 -8.30 10.65
CA ASP A 81 21.99 -7.70 10.59
C ASP A 81 22.02 -6.35 11.35
N PRO A 82 22.69 -6.27 12.52
CA PRO A 82 22.77 -5.04 13.30
C PRO A 82 23.66 -3.96 12.66
N SER A 83 24.47 -4.31 11.64
CA SER A 83 25.31 -3.34 10.93
C SER A 83 24.53 -2.30 10.12
N MET A 84 23.23 -2.53 9.94
CA MET A 84 22.28 -1.62 9.31
C MET A 84 21.72 -0.56 10.24
N MET A 85 22.07 -0.66 11.56
CA MET A 85 21.65 0.26 12.60
C MET A 85 22.78 1.25 12.93
N PRO A 86 22.49 2.38 13.63
CA PRO A 86 23.52 3.26 14.15
C PRO A 86 24.57 2.50 14.98
N ARG A 87 25.84 2.90 14.88
CA ARG A 87 26.95 2.23 15.60
C ARG A 87 26.74 2.21 17.12
N ASN A 88 26.24 3.31 17.67
CA ASN A 88 25.94 3.40 19.10
C ASN A 88 24.55 2.80 19.37
N ARG A 89 24.52 1.65 20.06
CA ARG A 89 23.27 0.97 20.40
C ARG A 89 22.31 1.83 21.24
N LYS A 90 22.84 2.76 22.03
CA LYS A 90 22.01 3.67 22.84
C LYS A 90 21.17 4.64 22.00
N THR A 91 21.52 4.83 20.72
CA THR A 91 20.78 5.70 19.80
C THR A 91 19.79 4.94 18.93
N TRP A 92 19.65 3.63 19.13
CA TRP A 92 18.68 2.85 18.40
C TRP A 92 17.26 3.26 18.77
N SER A 93 16.43 3.50 17.78
CA SER A 93 15.00 3.73 17.94
C SER A 93 14.20 2.80 17.06
N SER A 94 12.89 2.78 17.23
CA SER A 94 11.99 1.97 16.41
C SER A 94 12.12 2.28 14.92
N TRP A 95 12.53 3.52 14.60
CA TRP A 95 12.69 4.01 13.24
C TRP A 95 14.01 4.79 13.13
N ASN A 96 14.91 4.35 12.24
CA ASN A 96 16.24 4.92 12.06
C ASN A 96 16.43 5.33 10.60
N TYR A 97 16.68 6.61 10.38
CA TYR A 97 16.98 7.16 9.07
C TYR A 97 18.48 7.36 8.93
N LEU A 98 19.05 6.84 7.87
CA LEU A 98 20.47 6.97 7.54
C LEU A 98 20.59 7.63 6.17
N SER A 99 21.47 8.58 6.02
CA SER A 99 21.88 9.17 4.75
C SER A 99 23.39 9.07 4.56
N ASN A 100 23.81 8.98 3.32
CA ASN A 100 25.22 9.02 2.96
C ASN A 100 25.58 10.36 2.28
N LYS A 101 26.86 10.53 1.93
CA LYS A 101 27.37 11.74 1.27
C LYS A 101 26.80 11.96 -0.14
N ASN A 102 26.23 10.94 -0.77
CA ASN A 102 25.61 10.98 -2.11
C ASN A 102 24.10 11.27 -2.05
N GLU A 103 23.61 11.76 -0.92
CA GLU A 103 22.17 12.03 -0.67
C GLU A 103 21.28 10.77 -0.76
N GLU A 104 21.88 9.57 -0.86
CA GLU A 104 21.09 8.35 -0.75
C GLU A 104 20.61 8.18 0.70
N SER A 105 19.39 7.75 0.84
CA SER A 105 18.77 7.54 2.13
C SER A 105 18.25 6.11 2.29
N SER A 106 18.35 5.61 3.50
CA SER A 106 17.85 4.31 3.91
C SER A 106 17.11 4.44 5.24
N THR A 107 16.02 3.72 5.36
CA THR A 107 15.28 3.64 6.62
C THR A 107 15.33 2.22 7.14
N THR A 108 15.72 2.06 8.40
CA THR A 108 15.70 0.77 9.08
C THR A 108 14.78 0.83 10.31
N TYR A 109 13.79 -0.02 10.33
CA TYR A 109 12.88 -0.23 11.45
C TYR A 109 13.42 -1.34 12.35
N TRP A 110 13.49 -1.08 13.65
CA TRP A 110 13.77 -2.09 14.66
C TRP A 110 12.45 -2.67 15.17
N MET A 111 12.08 -3.83 14.62
CA MET A 111 10.77 -4.42 14.80
C MET A 111 10.52 -4.88 16.24
N ASN A 112 11.56 -5.28 16.97
CA ASN A 112 11.43 -5.65 18.38
C ASN A 112 10.83 -4.53 19.23
N GLN A 113 11.29 -3.29 19.01
CA GLN A 113 10.76 -2.14 19.72
C GLN A 113 9.45 -1.63 19.10
N LEU A 114 9.33 -1.68 17.77
CA LEU A 114 8.16 -1.15 17.07
C LEU A 114 6.90 -1.98 17.32
N GLN A 115 7.04 -3.30 17.46
CA GLN A 115 5.92 -4.24 17.62
C GLN A 115 5.96 -5.01 18.94
N ASP A 116 6.81 -4.61 19.88
CA ASP A 116 7.00 -5.28 21.19
C ASP A 116 7.15 -6.81 21.03
N LEU A 117 8.06 -7.22 20.13
CA LEU A 117 8.27 -8.63 19.83
C LEU A 117 8.97 -9.32 21.00
N ASN A 118 8.35 -10.36 21.54
CA ASN A 118 8.94 -11.22 22.59
C ASN A 118 9.96 -12.20 21.99
N THR A 119 11.12 -11.69 21.57
CA THR A 119 12.22 -12.49 21.02
C THR A 119 13.57 -11.84 21.34
N SER A 120 14.60 -12.66 21.61
CA SER A 120 15.99 -12.21 21.78
C SER A 120 16.67 -11.90 20.44
N LEU A 121 16.14 -12.40 19.32
CA LEU A 121 16.64 -12.09 17.98
C LEU A 121 16.30 -10.66 17.61
N ASN A 122 17.30 -9.88 17.19
CA ASN A 122 17.01 -8.57 16.60
C ASN A 122 16.38 -8.76 15.21
N VAL A 123 15.23 -8.16 14.99
CA VAL A 123 14.50 -8.19 13.73
C VAL A 123 14.42 -6.78 13.17
N PHE A 124 14.94 -6.62 11.96
CA PHE A 124 14.98 -5.35 11.25
C PHE A 124 14.24 -5.43 9.93
N VAL A 125 13.67 -4.30 9.53
CA VAL A 125 13.13 -4.10 8.19
C VAL A 125 13.82 -2.86 7.60
N SER A 126 14.69 -3.06 6.59
CA SER A 126 15.38 -1.97 5.90
C SER A 126 14.77 -1.68 4.54
N LEU A 127 14.43 -0.42 4.32
CA LEU A 127 13.88 0.10 3.08
C LEU A 127 14.98 0.77 2.26
N ASN A 128 15.13 0.35 1.01
CA ASN A 128 16.12 0.87 0.06
C ASN A 128 17.52 1.04 0.67
N PRO A 129 18.08 0.03 1.31
CA PRO A 129 19.38 0.18 1.95
C PRO A 129 20.48 0.43 0.89
N PHE A 130 21.26 1.50 1.06
CA PHE A 130 22.43 1.78 0.21
C PHE A 130 23.61 0.83 0.49
N LYS A 131 23.59 0.14 1.62
CA LYS A 131 24.48 -0.98 1.95
C LYS A 131 23.62 -2.22 2.16
N MET A 132 23.96 -3.30 1.47
CA MET A 132 23.20 -4.56 1.62
C MET A 132 23.43 -5.18 2.99
N PRO A 133 22.39 -5.69 3.66
CA PRO A 133 22.53 -6.54 4.82
C PRO A 133 23.35 -7.80 4.48
N ASN A 134 24.01 -8.37 5.47
CA ASN A 134 24.74 -9.64 5.29
C ASN A 134 23.78 -10.72 4.79
N LYS A 135 24.16 -11.39 3.69
CA LYS A 135 23.31 -12.38 3.01
C LYS A 135 22.84 -13.50 3.94
N SER A 136 23.70 -13.94 4.88
CA SER A 136 23.36 -15.00 5.85
C SER A 136 22.35 -14.55 6.90
N LEU A 137 22.12 -13.26 7.07
CA LEU A 137 21.18 -12.66 8.02
C LEU A 137 19.91 -12.13 7.37
N ILE A 138 19.77 -12.28 6.04
CA ILE A 138 18.54 -11.91 5.33
C ILE A 138 17.53 -13.05 5.44
N HIS A 139 16.36 -12.77 6.01
CA HIS A 139 15.24 -13.70 6.10
C HIS A 139 14.34 -13.62 4.86
N LYS A 140 14.10 -12.38 4.35
CA LYS A 140 13.25 -12.17 3.18
C LYS A 140 13.60 -10.87 2.46
N LYS A 141 13.54 -10.91 1.12
CA LYS A 141 13.55 -9.72 0.26
C LYS A 141 12.17 -9.54 -0.35
N ILE A 142 11.62 -8.34 -0.27
CA ILE A 142 10.27 -8.00 -0.77
C ILE A 142 10.40 -6.71 -1.59
N VAL A 143 9.58 -6.57 -2.61
CA VAL A 143 9.42 -5.30 -3.34
C VAL A 143 8.02 -4.78 -3.04
N TYR A 144 7.95 -3.62 -2.42
CA TYR A 144 6.70 -2.89 -2.18
C TYR A 144 6.57 -1.71 -3.13
N GLU A 145 5.34 -1.36 -3.43
CA GLU A 145 5.01 -0.15 -4.18
C GLU A 145 4.42 0.88 -3.20
N HIS A 146 5.06 2.05 -3.09
CA HIS A 146 4.60 3.14 -2.26
C HIS A 146 4.17 4.32 -3.11
N PRO A 147 3.11 5.05 -2.73
CA PRO A 147 2.68 6.24 -3.44
C PRO A 147 3.76 7.33 -3.39
N ILE A 148 3.90 8.07 -4.48
CA ILE A 148 4.76 9.24 -4.55
C ILE A 148 3.88 10.46 -4.28
N PHE A 149 4.18 11.19 -3.20
CA PHE A 149 3.50 12.44 -2.86
C PHE A 149 4.26 13.62 -3.45
N ASN A 150 3.62 14.33 -4.34
CA ASN A 150 4.12 15.55 -4.98
C ASN A 150 2.96 16.53 -5.24
N ASN A 151 3.24 17.69 -5.81
CA ASN A 151 2.23 18.72 -6.09
C ASN A 151 1.06 18.16 -6.94
N SER A 152 1.35 17.33 -7.95
CA SER A 152 0.33 16.71 -8.80
C SER A 152 -0.58 15.76 -8.02
N THR A 153 -0.01 14.98 -7.10
CA THR A 153 -0.78 14.09 -6.20
C THR A 153 -1.66 14.91 -5.25
N ASN A 154 -1.12 15.97 -4.65
CA ASN A 154 -1.87 16.84 -3.74
C ASN A 154 -3.06 17.53 -4.44
N GLU A 155 -2.86 17.96 -5.69
CA GLU A 155 -3.97 18.50 -6.51
C GLU A 155 -5.02 17.42 -6.81
N ALA A 156 -4.58 16.21 -7.16
CA ALA A 156 -5.48 15.11 -7.45
C ALA A 156 -6.32 14.71 -6.22
N GLN A 157 -5.71 14.68 -5.02
CA GLN A 157 -6.43 14.41 -3.77
C GLN A 157 -7.60 15.38 -3.56
N LYS A 158 -7.40 16.67 -3.82
CA LYS A 158 -8.48 17.69 -3.74
C LYS A 158 -9.62 17.45 -4.74
N LEU A 159 -9.33 16.77 -5.84
CA LEU A 159 -10.31 16.48 -6.88
C LEU A 159 -11.07 15.17 -6.67
N ILE A 160 -10.61 14.30 -5.78
CA ILE A 160 -11.26 12.98 -5.52
C ILE A 160 -12.71 13.16 -5.08
N SER A 161 -13.04 14.17 -4.27
CA SER A 161 -14.43 14.45 -3.87
C SER A 161 -15.39 14.65 -5.04
N LYS A 162 -14.87 15.10 -6.20
CA LYS A 162 -15.66 15.33 -7.42
C LYS A 162 -15.97 14.05 -8.20
N ILE A 163 -15.32 12.94 -7.86
CA ILE A 163 -15.51 11.65 -8.53
C ILE A 163 -16.02 10.57 -7.59
N GLN A 164 -16.09 10.83 -6.28
CA GLN A 164 -16.66 9.91 -5.31
C GLN A 164 -18.14 9.64 -5.60
N GLY A 165 -18.50 8.37 -5.69
CA GLY A 165 -19.88 7.92 -5.93
C GLY A 165 -20.36 8.08 -7.39
N LYS A 166 -19.56 8.67 -8.29
CA LYS A 166 -19.87 8.71 -9.70
C LYS A 166 -19.92 7.29 -10.25
N ASP A 167 -20.95 6.98 -11.03
CA ASP A 167 -21.22 5.64 -11.56
C ASP A 167 -21.24 4.54 -10.49
N ASN A 168 -21.59 4.90 -9.23
CA ASN A 168 -21.62 4.04 -8.05
C ASN A 168 -20.24 3.50 -7.62
N ILE A 169 -19.15 4.16 -8.04
CA ILE A 169 -17.77 3.82 -7.68
C ILE A 169 -17.28 4.78 -6.61
N TYR A 170 -16.77 4.23 -5.52
CA TYR A 170 -16.15 4.96 -4.41
C TYR A 170 -14.70 4.55 -4.27
N TYR A 171 -13.87 5.44 -3.77
CA TYR A 171 -12.44 5.22 -3.60
C TYR A 171 -12.05 5.38 -2.13
N ALA A 172 -11.23 4.46 -1.63
CA ALA A 172 -10.70 4.48 -0.27
C ALA A 172 -9.24 4.03 -0.26
N GLY A 173 -8.48 4.46 0.73
CA GLY A 173 -7.10 4.04 0.93
C GLY A 173 -6.19 5.17 1.42
N ALA A 174 -5.06 4.81 2.00
CA ALA A 174 -4.08 5.73 2.58
C ALA A 174 -3.52 6.77 1.58
N TRP A 175 -3.60 6.49 0.28
CA TRP A 175 -3.21 7.41 -0.79
C TRP A 175 -4.11 8.66 -0.90
N LEU A 176 -5.27 8.66 -0.24
CA LEU A 176 -6.15 9.82 -0.13
C LEU A 176 -5.67 10.86 0.89
N GLY A 177 -4.77 10.48 1.78
CA GLY A 177 -4.10 11.32 2.77
C GLY A 177 -2.59 11.31 2.58
N TYR A 178 -1.86 11.16 3.67
CA TYR A 178 -0.38 11.16 3.68
C TYR A 178 0.25 9.77 3.55
N GLY A 179 -0.55 8.73 3.38
CA GLY A 179 -0.08 7.35 3.20
C GLY A 179 0.09 6.56 4.50
N PHE A 180 -0.40 7.07 5.62
CA PHE A 180 -0.40 6.37 6.90
C PHE A 180 -1.61 5.45 7.05
N HIS A 181 -1.56 4.54 8.03
CA HIS A 181 -2.66 3.62 8.29
C HIS A 181 -3.96 4.36 8.62
N GLU A 182 -3.88 5.44 9.36
CA GLU A 182 -4.99 6.29 9.78
C GLU A 182 -5.69 6.97 8.59
N ASP A 183 -4.95 7.22 7.51
CA ASP A 183 -5.52 7.82 6.29
C ASP A 183 -6.35 6.80 5.47
N GLY A 184 -6.21 5.52 5.78
CA GLY A 184 -6.87 4.43 5.07
C GLY A 184 -8.17 3.92 5.72
N ILE A 185 -8.56 4.50 6.87
CA ILE A 185 -9.71 4.03 7.68
C ILE A 185 -10.95 4.88 7.43
#